data_7cc514e5f3839e6062283dd933bea8c4
#
_entry.id   7cc514e5f3839e6062283dd933bea8c4
#
_cell.length_a   1.000
_cell.length_b   1.000
_cell.length_c   1.000
_cell.angle_alpha   90.00
_cell.angle_beta   90.00
_cell.angle_gamma   90.00
#
_symmetry.space_group_name_H-M   'P 1'
#
loop_
_entity.id
_entity.type
_entity.pdbx_description
1 polymer ?
#
loop_
_entity_poly.entity_id
_entity_poly.type
_entity_poly.pdbx_seq_one_letter_code
_entity_poly.pdbx_strand_id
1 'polypeptide(L)'
;YAALRAYKQTDHQVAFGWFGGWSGEGAFMKSSLAGIPDSVDIVSIWDNGTNLSEAQRKDMAFCQNMKGTKIVYCSIIGSVGDKLTPQNILDNWEEMGYNSEQEAINAFWEYPSDESNIQAVEVSIRKYAKAIIDTLNLYGYDGFDIDYEPVAGPYTGNIVDKDEHLFFFIDELGKYLGPKSGTGRLLVIDGEPQRITTKPEIGTYF
;
A
#
# COMPACT_ATOMS: atom_id res chain seq x y z
N TYR A 1 19.75 13.06 -17.26
CA TYR A 1 18.43 12.77 -16.67
C TYR A 1 17.29 13.65 -17.21
N ALA A 2 17.51 14.88 -17.69
CA ALA A 2 16.43 15.71 -18.24
C ALA A 2 15.70 15.03 -19.42
N ALA A 3 16.44 14.47 -20.38
CA ALA A 3 15.87 13.72 -21.49
C ALA A 3 15.15 12.45 -21.05
N LEU A 4 15.66 11.74 -20.03
CA LEU A 4 15.04 10.57 -19.45
C LEU A 4 13.68 10.92 -18.83
N ARG A 5 13.63 11.97 -18.01
CA ARG A 5 12.35 12.43 -17.43
C ARG A 5 11.35 12.87 -18.48
N ALA A 6 11.81 13.55 -19.54
CA ALA A 6 10.94 13.94 -20.65
C ALA A 6 10.37 12.70 -21.38
N TYR A 7 11.20 11.68 -21.61
CA TYR A 7 10.75 10.41 -22.19
C TYR A 7 9.68 9.74 -21.33
N LYS A 8 9.89 9.65 -20.01
CA LYS A 8 8.93 9.03 -19.08
C LYS A 8 7.59 9.77 -18.97
N GLN A 9 7.46 10.96 -19.53
CA GLN A 9 6.19 11.70 -19.64
C GLN A 9 5.46 11.45 -20.98
N THR A 10 6.07 10.68 -21.90
CA THR A 10 5.44 10.33 -23.17
C THR A 10 4.61 9.06 -23.02
N ASP A 11 3.75 8.78 -24.02
CA ASP A 11 3.12 7.47 -24.15
C ASP A 11 4.17 6.45 -24.60
N HIS A 12 4.46 5.46 -23.75
CA HIS A 12 5.47 4.43 -24.00
C HIS A 12 5.14 3.16 -23.20
N GLN A 13 5.86 2.06 -23.47
CA GLN A 13 5.75 0.84 -22.68
C GLN A 13 6.33 1.06 -21.28
N VAL A 14 5.52 0.87 -20.25
CA VAL A 14 5.91 1.07 -18.86
C VAL A 14 6.66 -0.15 -18.32
N ALA A 15 7.87 0.08 -17.78
CA ALA A 15 8.62 -0.93 -17.04
C ALA A 15 8.28 -0.83 -15.55
N PHE A 16 7.59 -1.85 -15.04
CA PHE A 16 7.21 -1.98 -13.63
C PHE A 16 7.99 -3.13 -12.97
N GLY A 17 8.38 -2.98 -11.71
CA GLY A 17 9.03 -4.05 -10.97
C GLY A 17 8.99 -3.86 -9.45
N TRP A 18 9.08 -5.00 -8.74
CA TRP A 18 9.15 -5.01 -7.27
C TRP A 18 10.59 -4.96 -6.79
N PHE A 19 10.82 -4.27 -5.69
CA PHE A 19 12.13 -4.11 -5.08
C PHE A 19 12.09 -4.50 -3.60
N GLY A 20 12.73 -5.63 -3.28
CA GLY A 20 12.89 -6.14 -1.91
C GLY A 20 14.30 -5.93 -1.37
N GLY A 21 14.43 -5.98 -0.03
CA GLY A 21 15.73 -5.84 0.63
C GLY A 21 16.35 -4.44 0.54
N TRP A 22 15.53 -3.42 0.38
CA TRP A 22 15.95 -2.04 0.24
C TRP A 22 16.54 -1.47 1.53
N SER A 23 17.82 -1.07 1.49
CA SER A 23 18.48 -0.34 2.59
C SER A 23 18.69 1.15 2.29
N GLY A 24 18.69 1.53 1.03
CA GLY A 24 19.04 2.88 0.57
C GLY A 24 20.54 3.19 0.67
N GLU A 25 21.36 2.20 1.01
CA GLU A 25 22.80 2.37 1.18
C GLU A 25 23.59 1.75 0.02
N GLY A 26 24.64 2.46 -0.38
CA GLY A 26 25.50 2.05 -1.48
C GLY A 26 24.88 2.32 -2.85
N ALA A 27 25.56 1.87 -3.92
CA ALA A 27 25.14 2.06 -5.32
C ALA A 27 24.81 0.74 -6.02
N PHE A 28 24.57 -0.31 -5.24
CA PHE A 28 24.26 -1.62 -5.80
C PHE A 28 22.75 -1.78 -6.05
N MET A 29 22.39 -2.31 -7.21
CA MET A 29 21.02 -2.59 -7.61
C MET A 29 20.24 -3.48 -6.62
N LYS A 30 20.93 -4.23 -5.75
CA LYS A 30 20.31 -5.10 -4.73
C LYS A 30 19.85 -4.38 -3.47
N SER A 31 20.32 -3.17 -3.20
CA SER A 31 20.08 -2.48 -1.93
C SER A 31 19.72 -1.01 -2.08
N SER A 32 19.85 -0.44 -3.28
CA SER A 32 19.61 0.98 -3.54
C SER A 32 18.80 1.19 -4.81
N LEU A 33 17.79 2.02 -4.73
CA LEU A 33 16.98 2.46 -5.87
C LEU A 33 17.82 3.25 -6.89
N ALA A 34 18.83 3.99 -6.42
CA ALA A 34 19.75 4.69 -7.31
C ALA A 34 20.48 3.73 -8.27
N GLY A 35 20.68 2.47 -7.86
CA GLY A 35 21.34 1.43 -8.66
C GLY A 35 20.45 0.74 -9.70
N ILE A 36 19.12 0.92 -9.68
CA ILE A 36 18.23 0.29 -10.67
C ILE A 36 18.42 0.93 -12.06
N PRO A 37 18.11 0.18 -13.15
CA PRO A 37 18.20 0.73 -14.50
C PRO A 37 17.34 1.99 -14.68
N ASP A 38 17.86 2.96 -15.41
CA ASP A 38 17.17 4.22 -15.69
C ASP A 38 15.85 4.03 -16.46
N SER A 39 15.73 2.92 -17.20
CA SER A 39 14.53 2.54 -17.98
C SER A 39 13.36 2.07 -17.14
N VAL A 40 13.53 1.84 -15.83
CA VAL A 40 12.41 1.44 -14.94
C VAL A 40 11.56 2.67 -14.62
N ASP A 41 10.27 2.58 -14.90
CA ASP A 41 9.31 3.67 -14.72
C ASP A 41 8.67 3.68 -13.36
N ILE A 42 8.29 2.50 -12.86
CA ILE A 42 7.61 2.32 -11.59
C ILE A 42 8.32 1.23 -10.79
N VAL A 43 8.61 1.52 -9.53
CA VAL A 43 9.12 0.54 -8.56
C VAL A 43 8.15 0.42 -7.42
N SER A 44 7.73 -0.81 -7.15
CA SER A 44 6.95 -1.18 -5.98
C SER A 44 7.87 -1.66 -4.87
N ILE A 45 7.85 -0.98 -3.72
CA ILE A 45 8.68 -1.31 -2.57
C ILE A 45 8.02 -2.46 -1.80
N TRP A 46 8.68 -3.60 -1.86
CA TRP A 46 8.32 -4.79 -1.10
C TRP A 46 9.02 -4.75 0.27
N ASP A 47 8.29 -4.93 1.34
CA ASP A 47 8.75 -4.89 2.74
C ASP A 47 9.15 -3.49 3.28
N ASN A 48 8.96 -3.30 4.59
CA ASN A 48 9.45 -2.16 5.40
C ASN A 48 9.17 -0.74 4.84
N GLY A 49 8.12 -0.58 4.05
CA GLY A 49 7.75 0.73 3.49
C GLY A 49 7.18 1.73 4.49
N THR A 50 6.92 1.31 5.74
CA THR A 50 6.25 2.14 6.76
C THR A 50 7.18 2.76 7.80
N ASN A 51 8.49 2.48 7.72
CA ASN A 51 9.49 3.04 8.64
C ASN A 51 10.82 3.31 7.91
N LEU A 52 10.82 4.31 7.03
CA LEU A 52 11.99 4.61 6.22
C LEU A 52 13.10 5.31 6.99
N SER A 53 14.32 4.77 6.85
CA SER A 53 15.54 5.44 7.28
C SER A 53 15.81 6.72 6.47
N GLU A 54 16.71 7.58 6.97
CA GLU A 54 17.13 8.76 6.22
C GLU A 54 17.82 8.39 4.88
N ALA A 55 18.58 7.28 4.86
CA ALA A 55 19.22 6.78 3.65
C ALA A 55 18.16 6.38 2.59
N GLN A 56 17.14 5.63 3.00
CA GLN A 56 16.04 5.24 2.11
C GLN A 56 15.27 6.45 1.58
N ARG A 57 14.98 7.45 2.42
CA ARG A 57 14.30 8.69 1.98
C ARG A 57 15.13 9.46 0.93
N LYS A 58 16.44 9.56 1.12
CA LYS A 58 17.33 10.22 0.16
C LYS A 58 17.42 9.45 -1.16
N ASP A 59 17.52 8.13 -1.09
CA ASP A 59 17.60 7.25 -2.25
C ASP A 59 16.31 7.30 -3.07
N MET A 60 15.15 7.26 -2.41
CA MET A 60 13.84 7.44 -3.05
C MET A 60 13.72 8.81 -3.73
N ALA A 61 14.05 9.87 -3.01
CA ALA A 61 14.00 11.23 -3.55
C ALA A 61 14.93 11.41 -4.76
N PHE A 62 16.11 10.76 -4.77
CA PHE A 62 16.98 10.74 -5.94
C PHE A 62 16.28 10.10 -7.14
N CYS A 63 15.68 8.94 -6.98
CA CYS A 63 14.99 8.25 -8.07
C CYS A 63 13.81 9.05 -8.60
N GLN A 64 12.99 9.59 -7.73
CA GLN A 64 11.84 10.40 -8.11
C GLN A 64 12.26 11.68 -8.84
N ASN A 65 13.20 12.45 -8.28
CA ASN A 65 13.56 13.78 -8.80
C ASN A 65 14.56 13.72 -9.97
N MET A 66 15.48 12.76 -9.95
CA MET A 66 16.52 12.67 -10.98
C MET A 66 16.13 11.75 -12.12
N LYS A 67 15.68 10.53 -11.82
CA LYS A 67 15.32 9.53 -12.84
C LYS A 67 13.88 9.68 -13.34
N GLY A 68 12.98 10.32 -12.55
CA GLY A 68 11.55 10.39 -12.85
C GLY A 68 10.84 9.04 -12.64
N THR A 69 11.47 8.13 -11.89
CA THR A 69 10.88 6.84 -11.53
C THR A 69 9.85 7.05 -10.44
N LYS A 70 8.66 6.50 -10.61
CA LYS A 70 7.61 6.49 -9.60
C LYS A 70 7.87 5.39 -8.58
N ILE A 71 7.75 5.72 -7.29
CA ILE A 71 7.95 4.77 -6.21
C ILE A 71 6.64 4.58 -5.47
N VAL A 72 6.10 3.37 -5.50
CA VAL A 72 4.88 3.00 -4.79
C VAL A 72 5.22 2.08 -3.62
N TYR A 73 4.42 2.14 -2.57
CA TYR A 73 4.51 1.21 -1.44
C TYR A 73 3.62 0.00 -1.70
N CYS A 74 4.18 -1.21 -1.59
CA CYS A 74 3.45 -2.47 -1.71
C CYS A 74 3.13 -3.05 -0.33
N SER A 75 1.92 -3.55 -0.18
CA SER A 75 1.55 -4.33 1.00
C SER A 75 0.51 -5.38 0.66
N ILE A 76 0.73 -6.59 1.17
CA ILE A 76 -0.34 -7.59 1.26
C ILE A 76 -1.39 -7.05 2.22
N ILE A 77 -2.62 -7.00 1.75
CA ILE A 77 -3.76 -6.56 2.53
C ILE A 77 -4.67 -7.77 2.81
N GLY A 78 -4.77 -8.16 4.06
CA GLY A 78 -5.71 -9.18 4.56
C GLY A 78 -6.81 -8.55 5.42
N SER A 79 -6.41 -7.83 6.46
CA SER A 79 -7.30 -7.29 7.48
C SER A 79 -7.05 -5.82 7.78
N VAL A 80 -8.05 -5.21 8.40
CA VAL A 80 -7.91 -3.88 9.00
C VAL A 80 -6.77 -3.90 10.03
N GLY A 81 -5.85 -2.97 9.88
CA GLY A 81 -4.72 -2.80 10.79
C GLY A 81 -3.41 -3.44 10.35
N ASP A 82 -3.42 -4.25 9.29
CA ASP A 82 -2.21 -4.88 8.75
C ASP A 82 -1.11 -3.85 8.51
N LYS A 83 0.09 -4.13 9.05
CA LYS A 83 1.31 -3.29 8.94
C LYS A 83 1.23 -1.89 9.56
N LEU A 84 0.04 -1.42 10.00
CA LEU A 84 -0.15 -0.06 10.53
C LEU A 84 -0.63 -0.01 11.98
N THR A 85 -1.00 -1.12 12.58
CA THR A 85 -1.29 -1.15 14.01
C THR A 85 -0.03 -0.82 14.80
N PRO A 86 -0.06 0.17 15.71
CA PRO A 86 1.11 0.56 16.48
C PRO A 86 1.71 -0.60 17.27
N GLN A 87 3.04 -0.71 17.28
CA GLN A 87 3.75 -1.83 17.91
C GLN A 87 3.42 -1.97 19.41
N ASN A 88 3.20 -0.86 20.10
CA ASN A 88 2.80 -0.90 21.52
C ASN A 88 1.44 -1.55 21.76
N ILE A 89 0.53 -1.57 20.79
CA ILE A 89 -0.74 -2.29 20.86
C ILE A 89 -0.48 -3.80 20.71
N LEU A 90 0.37 -4.17 19.74
CA LEU A 90 0.72 -5.55 19.45
C LEU A 90 1.52 -6.20 20.60
N ASP A 91 2.39 -5.43 21.27
CA ASP A 91 3.25 -5.95 22.33
C ASP A 91 2.57 -6.02 23.71
N ASN A 92 1.55 -5.18 23.96
CA ASN A 92 1.02 -4.97 25.32
C ASN A 92 -0.50 -5.22 25.45
N TRP A 93 -1.11 -5.93 24.51
CA TRP A 93 -2.55 -6.15 24.49
C TRP A 93 -3.07 -6.86 25.77
N GLU A 94 -2.29 -7.79 26.35
CA GLU A 94 -2.64 -8.44 27.62
C GLU A 94 -2.67 -7.45 28.80
N GLU A 95 -1.66 -6.57 28.87
CA GLU A 95 -1.58 -5.55 29.94
C GLU A 95 -2.69 -4.49 29.79
N MET A 96 -3.17 -4.27 28.57
CA MET A 96 -4.31 -3.42 28.27
C MET A 96 -5.66 -4.07 28.61
N GLY A 97 -5.67 -5.36 28.97
CA GLY A 97 -6.86 -6.09 29.40
C GLY A 97 -7.66 -6.73 28.27
N TYR A 98 -7.09 -6.89 27.08
CA TYR A 98 -7.71 -7.60 25.98
C TYR A 98 -7.49 -9.12 26.09
N ASN A 99 -8.40 -9.92 25.52
CA ASN A 99 -8.31 -11.38 25.54
C ASN A 99 -7.45 -11.95 24.38
N SER A 100 -7.16 -11.12 23.38
CA SER A 100 -6.30 -11.47 22.24
C SER A 100 -5.72 -10.22 21.59
N GLU A 101 -4.61 -10.39 20.85
CA GLU A 101 -4.03 -9.35 20.01
C GLU A 101 -5.06 -8.81 18.99
N GLN A 102 -5.85 -9.71 18.37
CA GLN A 102 -6.88 -9.31 17.41
C GLN A 102 -7.97 -8.44 18.04
N GLU A 103 -8.34 -8.69 19.29
CA GLU A 103 -9.29 -7.84 20.03
C GLU A 103 -8.73 -6.43 20.24
N ALA A 104 -7.45 -6.33 20.58
CA ALA A 104 -6.78 -5.04 20.72
C ALA A 104 -6.67 -4.28 19.38
N ILE A 105 -6.33 -4.99 18.30
CA ILE A 105 -6.32 -4.44 16.93
C ILE A 105 -7.71 -3.91 16.57
N ASN A 106 -8.74 -4.73 16.75
CA ASN A 106 -10.11 -4.34 16.44
C ASN A 106 -10.55 -3.11 17.25
N ALA A 107 -10.21 -3.05 18.54
CA ALA A 107 -10.53 -1.92 19.41
C ALA A 107 -9.81 -0.64 18.93
N PHE A 108 -8.54 -0.71 18.57
CA PHE A 108 -7.78 0.43 18.06
C PHE A 108 -8.36 0.99 16.76
N TRP A 109 -8.73 0.09 15.85
CA TRP A 109 -9.30 0.47 14.56
C TRP A 109 -10.81 0.68 14.59
N GLU A 110 -11.45 0.45 15.74
CA GLU A 110 -12.91 0.55 15.91
C GLU A 110 -13.67 -0.45 15.02
N TYR A 111 -13.03 -1.60 14.74
CA TYR A 111 -13.65 -2.65 13.94
C TYR A 111 -14.68 -3.41 14.80
N PRO A 112 -15.95 -3.52 14.37
CA PRO A 112 -17.01 -4.09 15.18
C PRO A 112 -16.85 -5.60 15.37
N SER A 113 -17.21 -6.11 16.54
CA SER A 113 -17.31 -7.56 16.78
C SER A 113 -18.49 -8.21 16.05
N ASP A 114 -19.53 -7.44 15.76
CA ASP A 114 -20.68 -7.85 14.95
C ASP A 114 -20.60 -7.22 13.57
N GLU A 115 -20.12 -7.98 12.59
CA GLU A 115 -19.98 -7.54 11.19
C GLU A 115 -21.31 -7.36 10.47
N SER A 116 -22.46 -7.73 11.08
CA SER A 116 -23.78 -7.41 10.51
C SER A 116 -24.06 -5.90 10.54
N ASN A 117 -23.34 -5.14 11.41
CA ASN A 117 -23.34 -3.70 11.38
C ASN A 117 -22.40 -3.17 10.29
N ILE A 118 -22.83 -3.28 9.05
CA ILE A 118 -22.03 -2.94 7.87
C ILE A 118 -21.55 -1.48 7.87
N GLN A 119 -22.30 -0.56 8.48
CA GLN A 119 -21.89 0.84 8.58
C GLN A 119 -20.66 1.00 9.49
N ALA A 120 -20.61 0.29 10.62
CA ALA A 120 -19.44 0.31 11.50
C ALA A 120 -18.22 -0.35 10.84
N VAL A 121 -18.44 -1.45 10.11
CA VAL A 121 -17.41 -2.10 9.30
C VAL A 121 -16.83 -1.12 8.27
N GLU A 122 -17.69 -0.46 7.50
CA GLU A 122 -17.27 0.52 6.50
C GLU A 122 -16.44 1.66 7.12
N VAL A 123 -16.89 2.22 8.23
CA VAL A 123 -16.18 3.31 8.93
C VAL A 123 -14.76 2.86 9.33
N SER A 124 -14.63 1.68 9.92
CA SER A 124 -13.33 1.14 10.33
C SER A 124 -12.40 0.89 9.14
N ILE A 125 -12.91 0.28 8.07
CA ILE A 125 -12.12 0.02 6.86
C ILE A 125 -11.64 1.34 6.22
N ARG A 126 -12.51 2.35 6.13
CA ARG A 126 -12.14 3.66 5.59
C ARG A 126 -11.12 4.38 6.48
N LYS A 127 -11.22 4.24 7.80
CA LYS A 127 -10.23 4.76 8.76
C LYS A 127 -8.84 4.14 8.49
N TYR A 128 -8.80 2.83 8.27
CA TYR A 128 -7.55 2.13 7.95
C TYR A 128 -6.99 2.55 6.58
N ALA A 129 -7.81 2.59 5.54
CA ALA A 129 -7.40 3.07 4.22
C ALA A 129 -6.83 4.51 4.28
N LYS A 130 -7.45 5.38 5.08
CA LYS A 130 -6.95 6.74 5.30
C LYS A 130 -5.58 6.75 6.00
N ALA A 131 -5.33 5.86 6.94
CA ALA A 131 -4.02 5.73 7.59
C ALA A 131 -2.92 5.29 6.61
N ILE A 132 -3.26 4.45 5.62
CA ILE A 132 -2.35 4.16 4.51
C ILE A 132 -2.02 5.43 3.74
N ILE A 133 -3.01 6.23 3.36
CA ILE A 133 -2.79 7.51 2.66
C ILE A 133 -1.89 8.44 3.48
N ASP A 134 -2.10 8.53 4.79
CA ASP A 134 -1.28 9.37 5.66
C ASP A 134 0.18 8.85 5.73
N THR A 135 0.38 7.54 5.71
CA THR A 135 1.71 6.91 5.61
C THR A 135 2.39 7.25 4.27
N LEU A 136 1.65 7.14 3.16
CA LEU A 136 2.19 7.51 1.84
C LEU A 136 2.60 8.99 1.79
N ASN A 137 1.81 9.86 2.40
CA ASN A 137 2.10 11.30 2.49
C ASN A 137 3.33 11.58 3.35
N LEU A 138 3.44 10.90 4.50
CA LEU A 138 4.58 11.04 5.42
C LEU A 138 5.92 10.72 4.76
N TYR A 139 5.94 9.69 3.92
CA TYR A 139 7.16 9.23 3.27
C TYR A 139 7.37 9.77 1.86
N GLY A 140 6.34 10.33 1.23
CA GLY A 140 6.43 10.87 -0.12
C GLY A 140 6.35 9.83 -1.23
N TYR A 141 5.63 8.74 -1.02
CA TYR A 141 5.36 7.75 -2.06
C TYR A 141 4.48 8.30 -3.18
N ASP A 142 4.73 7.86 -4.40
CA ASP A 142 3.94 8.22 -5.59
C ASP A 142 2.62 7.43 -5.69
N GLY A 143 2.39 6.44 -4.82
CA GLY A 143 1.18 5.63 -4.85
C GLY A 143 1.23 4.42 -3.94
N PHE A 144 0.23 3.56 -4.10
CA PHE A 144 0.07 2.32 -3.36
C PHE A 144 -0.16 1.15 -4.30
N ASP A 145 0.44 0.02 -3.99
CA ASP A 145 0.30 -1.25 -4.69
C ASP A 145 -0.32 -2.27 -3.73
N ILE A 146 -1.52 -2.71 -4.06
CA ILE A 146 -2.29 -3.68 -3.26
C ILE A 146 -1.90 -5.07 -3.75
N ASP A 147 -1.13 -5.80 -2.95
CA ASP A 147 -0.90 -7.22 -3.17
C ASP A 147 -2.13 -7.99 -2.65
N TYR A 148 -2.99 -8.38 -3.61
CA TYR A 148 -4.28 -9.01 -3.36
C TYR A 148 -4.21 -10.53 -3.58
N GLU A 149 -4.08 -11.28 -2.47
CA GLU A 149 -3.92 -12.73 -2.48
C GLU A 149 -4.96 -13.44 -1.56
N PRO A 150 -6.26 -13.40 -1.86
CA PRO A 150 -7.34 -13.80 -0.95
C PRO A 150 -7.39 -15.29 -0.61
N VAL A 151 -6.56 -16.13 -1.23
CA VAL A 151 -6.59 -17.60 -1.06
C VAL A 151 -5.26 -18.14 -0.54
N ALA A 152 -4.25 -17.31 -0.39
CA ALA A 152 -2.90 -17.75 -0.02
C ALA A 152 -2.71 -17.76 1.51
N GLY A 153 -3.16 -18.81 2.19
CA GLY A 153 -2.80 -19.13 3.58
C GLY A 153 -3.06 -17.99 4.58
N PRO A 154 -2.02 -17.35 5.15
CA PRO A 154 -2.20 -16.36 6.20
C PRO A 154 -2.73 -14.98 5.71
N TYR A 155 -3.00 -14.83 4.43
CA TYR A 155 -3.40 -13.55 3.82
C TYR A 155 -4.93 -13.39 3.69
N THR A 156 -5.70 -14.32 4.24
CA THR A 156 -7.14 -14.15 4.44
C THR A 156 -7.43 -13.10 5.52
N GLY A 157 -8.57 -12.44 5.45
CA GLY A 157 -8.90 -11.46 6.46
C GLY A 157 -10.15 -10.64 6.15
N ASN A 158 -10.51 -9.80 7.09
CA ASN A 158 -11.79 -9.11 7.07
C ASN A 158 -11.94 -8.04 5.97
N ILE A 159 -10.88 -7.72 5.22
CA ILE A 159 -10.97 -6.89 4.01
C ILE A 159 -11.09 -7.77 2.76
N VAL A 160 -10.16 -8.73 2.59
CA VAL A 160 -10.03 -9.46 1.31
C VAL A 160 -11.00 -10.61 1.14
N ASP A 161 -11.55 -11.15 2.23
CA ASP A 161 -12.49 -12.27 2.16
C ASP A 161 -13.90 -11.86 1.67
N LYS A 162 -14.15 -10.56 1.56
CA LYS A 162 -15.45 -10.02 1.12
C LYS A 162 -15.25 -8.87 0.13
N ASP A 163 -15.71 -9.05 -1.11
CA ASP A 163 -15.62 -8.00 -2.14
C ASP A 163 -16.23 -6.66 -1.71
N GLU A 164 -17.26 -6.66 -0.83
CA GLU A 164 -17.86 -5.44 -0.31
C GLU A 164 -16.92 -4.68 0.62
N HIS A 165 -16.19 -5.38 1.49
CA HIS A 165 -15.20 -4.78 2.37
C HIS A 165 -14.00 -4.25 1.58
N LEU A 166 -13.54 -5.03 0.60
CA LEU A 166 -12.50 -4.62 -0.34
C LEU A 166 -12.94 -3.37 -1.13
N PHE A 167 -14.22 -3.29 -1.51
CA PHE A 167 -14.77 -2.11 -2.17
C PHE A 167 -14.68 -0.86 -1.26
N PHE A 168 -15.05 -0.94 0.00
CA PHE A 168 -14.91 0.21 0.94
C PHE A 168 -13.47 0.69 1.05
N PHE A 169 -12.53 -0.27 1.11
CA PHE A 169 -11.11 0.02 1.17
C PHE A 169 -10.62 0.73 -0.09
N ILE A 170 -10.89 0.17 -1.27
CA ILE A 170 -10.44 0.72 -2.55
C ILE A 170 -11.15 2.04 -2.88
N ASP A 171 -12.44 2.16 -2.56
CA ASP A 171 -13.19 3.41 -2.76
C ASP A 171 -12.59 4.56 -1.93
N GLU A 172 -12.18 4.30 -0.69
CA GLU A 172 -11.52 5.33 0.12
C GLU A 172 -10.14 5.70 -0.46
N LEU A 173 -9.31 4.72 -0.82
CA LEU A 173 -8.02 4.98 -1.47
C LEU A 173 -8.19 5.74 -2.78
N GLY A 174 -9.21 5.43 -3.56
CA GLY A 174 -9.51 6.03 -4.85
C GLY A 174 -9.86 7.52 -4.81
N LYS A 175 -10.13 8.08 -3.64
CA LYS A 175 -10.27 9.55 -3.46
C LYS A 175 -8.93 10.28 -3.56
N TYR A 176 -7.80 9.57 -3.37
CA TYR A 176 -6.46 10.13 -3.28
C TYR A 176 -5.50 9.54 -4.30
N LEU A 177 -5.77 8.35 -4.81
CA LEU A 177 -4.92 7.57 -5.70
C LEU A 177 -5.71 7.11 -6.93
N GLY A 178 -4.98 6.74 -8.00
CA GLY A 178 -5.57 6.22 -9.22
C GLY A 178 -6.29 7.27 -10.07
N PRO A 179 -6.84 6.86 -11.21
CA PRO A 179 -7.40 7.78 -12.21
C PRO A 179 -8.60 8.58 -11.71
N LYS A 180 -9.41 8.05 -10.81
CA LYS A 180 -10.59 8.74 -10.27
C LYS A 180 -10.22 9.93 -9.37
N SER A 181 -9.06 9.90 -8.71
CA SER A 181 -8.64 10.97 -7.81
C SER A 181 -8.23 12.25 -8.50
N GLY A 182 -7.78 12.16 -9.75
CA GLY A 182 -7.19 13.28 -10.49
C GLY A 182 -5.86 13.81 -9.94
N THR A 183 -5.25 13.12 -8.96
CA THR A 183 -4.01 13.55 -8.30
C THR A 183 -2.74 13.20 -9.08
N GLY A 184 -2.83 12.27 -10.05
CA GLY A 184 -1.69 11.71 -10.76
C GLY A 184 -0.87 10.70 -9.94
N ARG A 185 -1.31 10.38 -8.71
CA ARG A 185 -0.73 9.30 -7.88
C ARG A 185 -1.29 7.96 -8.29
N LEU A 186 -0.47 6.92 -8.15
CA LEU A 186 -0.80 5.58 -8.62
C LEU A 186 -1.61 4.79 -7.58
N LEU A 187 -2.59 4.03 -8.06
CA LEU A 187 -3.20 2.93 -7.35
C LEU A 187 -3.03 1.69 -8.22
N VAL A 188 -2.38 0.69 -7.67
CA VAL A 188 -2.04 -0.57 -8.35
C VAL A 188 -2.65 -1.71 -7.58
N ILE A 189 -3.02 -2.77 -8.26
CA ILE A 189 -3.40 -4.05 -7.67
C ILE A 189 -2.71 -5.17 -8.42
N ASP A 190 -2.05 -6.06 -7.70
CA ASP A 190 -1.44 -7.26 -8.24
C ASP A 190 -1.94 -8.53 -7.52
N GLY A 191 -1.33 -9.68 -7.75
CA GLY A 191 -1.77 -10.95 -7.21
C GLY A 191 -2.93 -11.56 -7.98
N GLU A 192 -4.11 -11.71 -7.37
CA GLU A 192 -5.24 -12.45 -7.93
C GLU A 192 -6.52 -11.59 -8.14
N PRO A 193 -6.47 -10.39 -8.76
CA PRO A 193 -7.63 -9.50 -8.90
C PRO A 193 -8.80 -10.11 -9.67
N GLN A 194 -8.58 -11.16 -10.47
CA GLN A 194 -9.64 -11.93 -11.15
C GLN A 194 -10.61 -12.64 -10.19
N ARG A 195 -10.29 -12.70 -8.90
CA ARG A 195 -11.18 -13.27 -7.87
C ARG A 195 -12.22 -12.28 -7.36
N ILE A 196 -12.08 -11.01 -7.67
CA ILE A 196 -13.11 -10.00 -7.37
C ILE A 196 -14.27 -10.21 -8.34
N THR A 197 -15.36 -10.81 -7.86
CA THR A 197 -16.46 -11.26 -8.72
C THR A 197 -17.77 -10.55 -8.48
N THR A 198 -18.01 -10.05 -7.27
CA THR A 198 -19.31 -9.44 -6.89
C THR A 198 -19.29 -7.91 -6.91
N LYS A 199 -18.11 -7.30 -7.08
CA LYS A 199 -17.92 -5.85 -7.14
C LYS A 199 -17.04 -5.45 -8.34
N PRO A 200 -17.51 -5.67 -9.59
CA PRO A 200 -16.71 -5.39 -10.79
C PRO A 200 -16.35 -3.90 -10.95
N GLU A 201 -17.10 -3.00 -10.31
CA GLU A 201 -16.82 -1.57 -10.27
C GLU A 201 -15.45 -1.24 -9.64
N ILE A 202 -14.87 -2.14 -8.84
CA ILE A 202 -13.52 -2.01 -8.28
C ILE A 202 -12.48 -1.80 -9.40
N GLY A 203 -12.60 -2.50 -10.51
CA GLY A 203 -11.69 -2.35 -11.66
C GLY A 203 -11.62 -0.94 -12.26
N THR A 204 -12.57 -0.07 -11.93
CA THR A 204 -12.57 1.31 -12.43
C THR A 204 -11.66 2.27 -11.64
N TYR A 205 -11.01 1.79 -10.58
CA TYR A 205 -10.10 2.58 -9.74
C TYR A 205 -8.63 2.48 -10.17
N PHE A 206 -8.31 1.55 -11.10
CA PHE A 206 -6.96 1.24 -11.58
C PHE A 206 -6.70 1.65 -13.02
#